data_5c63cbbee6302d68093b394270ed673a
#
_entry.id   5c63cbbee6302d68093b394270ed673a
#
_cell.length_a   1.000
_cell.length_b   1.000
_cell.length_c   1.000
_cell.angle_alpha   90.00
_cell.angle_beta   90.00
_cell.angle_gamma   90.00
#
_symmetry.space_group_name_H-M   'P 1'
#
loop_
_entity.id
_entity.type
_entity.pdbx_description
1 polymer ?
#
loop_
_entity_poly.entity_id
_entity_poly.type
_entity_poly.pdbx_seq_one_letter_code
_entity_poly.pdbx_strand_id
1 'polypeptide(L)'
;MRAFFSGHQSAHAPALELQNGELVPHAESQARVDAIKAVLKDISEPKDFGLDPILAVHDTSYVDFLQRAHKDWVAAGRPGDAFPYVFPIRGRRPLSLQRIDAELGQYAYDCGTPVSAGTWETVYWSAQSALTALDHVLTGAQYAFAFCRPPGHHAGRDYMGGYS
;
A
#
# COMPACT_ATOMS: atom_id res chain seq x y z
N MET A 1 -25.51 6.01 -2.12
CA MET A 1 -24.29 5.47 -2.74
C MET A 1 -23.65 4.56 -1.70
N ARG A 2 -23.48 3.29 -2.06
CA ARG A 2 -22.79 2.34 -1.17
C ARG A 2 -21.28 2.55 -1.26
N ALA A 3 -20.63 2.55 -0.11
CA ALA A 3 -19.19 2.63 0.03
C ALA A 3 -18.64 1.31 0.57
N PHE A 4 -17.43 0.94 0.17
CA PHE A 4 -16.75 -0.25 0.64
C PHE A 4 -15.44 0.13 1.31
N PHE A 5 -15.29 -0.28 2.56
CA PHE A 5 -14.13 -0.01 3.42
C PHE A 5 -13.90 -1.16 4.38
N SER A 6 -12.68 -1.64 4.48
CA SER A 6 -12.30 -2.61 5.51
C SER A 6 -11.60 -1.96 6.69
N GLY A 7 -11.94 -2.38 7.90
CA GLY A 7 -11.26 -1.99 9.13
C GLY A 7 -9.76 -2.30 9.12
N HIS A 8 -9.32 -3.32 8.39
CA HIS A 8 -7.91 -3.67 8.18
C HIS A 8 -7.08 -2.54 7.54
N GLN A 9 -7.71 -1.65 6.80
CA GLN A 9 -7.03 -0.49 6.20
C GLN A 9 -6.51 0.52 7.24
N SER A 10 -6.92 0.41 8.50
CA SER A 10 -6.37 1.23 9.58
C SER A 10 -5.02 0.73 10.11
N ALA A 11 -4.56 -0.44 9.70
CA ALA A 11 -3.29 -1.01 10.15
C ALA A 11 -2.04 -0.31 9.57
N HIS A 12 -2.17 0.37 8.42
CA HIS A 12 -1.09 1.21 7.89
C HIS A 12 -1.09 2.55 8.59
N ALA A 13 -0.11 2.74 9.48
CA ALA A 13 0.01 3.95 10.29
C ALA A 13 1.48 4.34 10.50
N PRO A 14 2.23 4.66 9.42
CA PRO A 14 3.58 5.17 9.55
C PRO A 14 3.61 6.44 10.39
N ALA A 15 4.63 6.57 11.24
CA ALA A 15 4.79 7.76 12.06
C ALA A 15 5.41 8.93 11.28
N LEU A 16 6.37 8.59 10.41
CA LEU A 16 7.20 9.57 9.70
C LEU A 16 7.31 9.20 8.22
N GLU A 17 7.59 10.22 7.41
CA GLU A 17 8.03 10.09 6.01
C GLU A 17 9.29 10.92 5.79
N LEU A 18 10.09 10.52 4.81
CA LEU A 18 11.27 11.31 4.41
C LEU A 18 10.87 12.26 3.29
N GLN A 19 10.84 13.55 3.59
CA GLN A 19 10.50 14.60 2.65
C GLN A 19 11.63 15.64 2.60
N ASN A 20 12.14 15.93 1.38
CA ASN A 20 13.21 16.92 1.17
C ASN A 20 14.47 16.71 2.04
N GLY A 21 14.78 15.45 2.41
CA GLY A 21 15.93 15.12 3.24
C GLY A 21 15.66 15.18 4.74
N GLU A 22 14.44 15.48 5.17
CA GLU A 22 14.04 15.57 6.58
C GLU A 22 12.96 14.53 6.91
N LEU A 23 13.00 13.98 8.11
CA LEU A 23 11.92 13.15 8.63
C LEU A 23 10.82 14.08 9.17
N VAL A 24 9.65 14.01 8.55
CA VAL A 24 8.46 14.79 8.91
C VAL A 24 7.31 13.85 9.29
N PRO A 25 6.29 14.33 10.02
CA PRO A 25 5.10 13.52 10.28
C PRO A 25 4.45 13.05 8.98
N HIS A 26 4.06 11.76 8.94
CA HIS A 26 3.45 11.16 7.76
C HIS A 26 2.12 11.84 7.42
N ALA A 27 2.00 12.35 6.20
CA ALA A 27 0.86 13.17 5.81
C ALA A 27 -0.42 12.36 5.54
N GLU A 28 -0.28 11.09 5.10
CA GLU A 28 -1.41 10.17 4.90
C GLU A 28 -1.82 9.56 6.23
N SER A 29 -2.69 10.25 6.98
CA SER A 29 -3.06 9.92 8.36
C SER A 29 -4.46 9.32 8.49
N GLN A 30 -4.69 8.60 9.59
CA GLN A 30 -6.01 8.05 9.94
C GLN A 30 -7.09 9.13 10.04
N ALA A 31 -6.76 10.37 10.43
CA ALA A 31 -7.72 11.48 10.52
C ALA A 31 -8.40 11.77 9.17
N ARG A 32 -7.72 11.55 8.05
CA ARG A 32 -8.33 11.69 6.70
C ARG A 32 -9.41 10.63 6.47
N VAL A 33 -9.16 9.41 6.91
CA VAL A 33 -10.12 8.30 6.85
C VAL A 33 -11.38 8.65 7.64
N ASP A 34 -11.18 9.10 8.88
CA ASP A 34 -12.28 9.41 9.79
C ASP A 34 -13.14 10.55 9.27
N ALA A 35 -12.52 11.60 8.71
CA ALA A 35 -13.21 12.71 8.09
C ALA A 35 -14.09 12.28 6.90
N ILE A 36 -13.59 11.39 6.04
CA ILE A 36 -14.36 10.89 4.88
C ILE A 36 -15.46 9.93 5.35
N LYS A 37 -15.18 9.04 6.30
CA LYS A 37 -16.18 8.13 6.86
C LYS A 37 -17.34 8.86 7.53
N ALA A 38 -17.09 9.99 8.13
CA ALA A 38 -18.12 10.79 8.81
C ALA A 38 -19.22 11.29 7.85
N VAL A 39 -18.94 11.44 6.56
CA VAL A 39 -19.92 11.88 5.55
C VAL A 39 -20.53 10.73 4.75
N LEU A 40 -20.01 9.51 4.86
CA LEU A 40 -20.53 8.32 4.21
C LEU A 40 -21.59 7.64 5.09
N LYS A 41 -22.77 7.38 4.53
CA LYS A 41 -23.91 6.84 5.29
C LYS A 41 -24.12 5.32 5.16
N ASP A 42 -23.60 4.73 4.09
CA ASP A 42 -23.80 3.31 3.75
C ASP A 42 -22.43 2.70 3.45
N ILE A 43 -21.76 2.24 4.51
CA ILE A 43 -20.43 1.63 4.44
C ILE A 43 -20.59 0.13 4.71
N SER A 44 -20.03 -0.69 3.85
CA SER A 44 -20.02 -2.16 3.97
C SER A 44 -18.59 -2.69 3.90
N GLU A 45 -18.33 -3.81 4.55
CA GLU A 45 -17.07 -4.56 4.38
C GLU A 45 -16.95 -5.08 2.95
N PRO A 46 -15.77 -5.05 2.36
CA PRO A 46 -15.53 -5.64 1.06
C PRO A 46 -15.54 -7.17 1.11
N LYS A 47 -15.83 -7.78 -0.04
CA LYS A 47 -15.60 -9.22 -0.26
C LYS A 47 -14.10 -9.47 -0.45
N ASP A 48 -13.66 -10.69 -0.15
CA ASP A 48 -12.32 -11.16 -0.45
C ASP A 48 -12.33 -11.91 -1.79
N PHE A 49 -11.62 -11.37 -2.80
CA PHE A 49 -11.43 -11.98 -4.12
C PHE A 49 -10.11 -12.74 -4.22
N GLY A 50 -9.33 -12.80 -3.13
CA GLY A 50 -8.02 -13.44 -3.10
C GLY A 50 -6.93 -12.64 -3.82
N LEU A 51 -5.81 -13.32 -4.09
CA LEU A 51 -4.62 -12.71 -4.69
C LEU A 51 -4.67 -12.65 -6.23
N ASP A 52 -5.45 -13.51 -6.87
CA ASP A 52 -5.44 -13.64 -8.34
C ASP A 52 -5.65 -12.32 -9.09
N PRO A 53 -6.62 -11.45 -8.72
CA PRO A 53 -6.79 -10.16 -9.37
C PRO A 53 -5.60 -9.21 -9.16
N ILE A 54 -4.92 -9.30 -8.02
CA ILE A 54 -3.74 -8.50 -7.70
C ILE A 54 -2.55 -8.97 -8.56
N LEU A 55 -2.34 -10.28 -8.64
CA LEU A 55 -1.29 -10.89 -9.45
C LEU A 55 -1.51 -10.75 -10.97
N ALA A 56 -2.74 -10.52 -11.41
CA ALA A 56 -3.02 -10.17 -12.80
C ALA A 56 -2.47 -8.78 -13.20
N VAL A 57 -2.24 -7.89 -12.21
CA VAL A 57 -1.74 -6.52 -12.42
C VAL A 57 -0.28 -6.38 -12.00
N HIS A 58 0.07 -6.93 -10.83
CA HIS A 58 1.39 -6.78 -10.23
C HIS A 58 2.25 -8.04 -10.41
N ASP A 59 3.56 -7.85 -10.52
CA ASP A 59 4.51 -8.97 -10.59
C ASP A 59 4.55 -9.73 -9.26
N THR A 60 4.60 -11.05 -9.36
CA THR A 60 4.63 -11.95 -8.20
C THR A 60 5.76 -11.60 -7.23
N SER A 61 6.96 -11.31 -7.75
CA SER A 61 8.12 -10.95 -6.93
C SER A 61 7.89 -9.67 -6.10
N TYR A 62 7.16 -8.70 -6.65
CA TYR A 62 6.79 -7.48 -5.92
C TYR A 62 5.76 -7.75 -4.83
N VAL A 63 4.73 -8.54 -5.14
CA VAL A 63 3.69 -8.93 -4.16
C VAL A 63 4.30 -9.75 -3.03
N ASP A 64 5.15 -10.75 -3.33
CA ASP A 64 5.86 -11.54 -2.34
C ASP A 64 6.78 -10.67 -1.46
N PHE A 65 7.44 -9.69 -2.07
CA PHE A 65 8.26 -8.72 -1.35
C PHE A 65 7.41 -7.93 -0.34
N LEU A 66 6.29 -7.34 -0.75
CA LEU A 66 5.43 -6.54 0.13
C LEU A 66 4.90 -7.33 1.32
N GLN A 67 4.59 -8.62 1.14
CA GLN A 67 4.10 -9.49 2.20
C GLN A 67 5.11 -9.70 3.33
N ARG A 68 6.41 -9.62 3.02
CA ARG A 68 7.49 -9.90 3.98
C ARG A 68 8.33 -8.68 4.39
N ALA A 69 8.24 -7.58 3.63
CA ALA A 69 9.17 -6.45 3.74
C ALA A 69 9.37 -5.93 5.16
N HIS A 70 8.30 -5.64 5.90
CA HIS A 70 8.42 -5.15 7.27
C HIS A 70 8.93 -6.24 8.24
N LYS A 71 8.51 -7.48 8.06
CA LYS A 71 9.01 -8.60 8.87
C LYS A 71 10.51 -8.78 8.70
N ASP A 72 11.00 -8.71 7.46
CA ASP A 72 12.42 -8.82 7.15
C ASP A 72 13.21 -7.61 7.67
N TRP A 73 12.60 -6.41 7.65
CA TRP A 73 13.15 -5.21 8.26
C TRP A 73 13.41 -5.39 9.75
N VAL A 74 12.42 -5.88 10.49
CA VAL A 74 12.53 -6.17 11.93
C VAL A 74 13.54 -7.29 12.20
N ALA A 75 13.52 -8.36 11.39
CA ALA A 75 14.46 -9.47 11.51
C ALA A 75 15.93 -9.03 11.28
N ALA A 76 16.15 -7.99 10.49
CA ALA A 76 17.46 -7.37 10.31
C ALA A 76 17.87 -6.44 11.46
N GLY A 77 17.12 -6.42 12.57
CA GLY A 77 17.41 -5.61 13.76
C GLY A 77 17.12 -4.12 13.58
N ARG A 78 16.28 -3.73 12.62
CA ARG A 78 15.95 -2.34 12.33
C ARG A 78 14.64 -1.94 13.01
N PRO A 79 14.60 -0.82 13.74
CA PRO A 79 13.39 -0.34 14.40
C PRO A 79 12.47 0.43 13.44
N GLY A 80 11.21 0.56 13.84
CA GLY A 80 10.22 1.44 13.18
C GLY A 80 9.83 1.00 11.78
N ASP A 81 9.41 1.97 10.98
CA ASP A 81 8.98 1.75 9.62
C ASP A 81 10.17 1.55 8.67
N ALA A 82 9.97 0.78 7.63
CA ALA A 82 11.03 0.44 6.69
C ALA A 82 11.15 1.50 5.58
N PHE A 83 12.37 1.99 5.36
CA PHE A 83 12.71 2.96 4.33
C PHE A 83 13.80 2.41 3.41
N PRO A 84 13.76 2.69 2.10
CA PRO A 84 14.84 2.35 1.20
C PRO A 84 16.10 3.16 1.52
N TYR A 85 17.26 2.54 1.38
CA TYR A 85 18.55 3.21 1.55
C TYR A 85 19.25 3.48 0.21
N VAL A 86 19.09 2.58 -0.76
CA VAL A 86 19.66 2.67 -2.10
C VAL A 86 18.60 2.37 -3.13
N PHE A 87 18.76 2.95 -4.32
CA PHE A 87 17.88 2.72 -5.47
C PHE A 87 18.68 2.15 -6.63
N PRO A 88 18.11 1.28 -7.47
CA PRO A 88 18.76 0.80 -8.68
C PRO A 88 19.10 1.96 -9.62
N ILE A 89 20.24 1.86 -10.29
CA ILE A 89 20.61 2.81 -11.32
C ILE A 89 19.88 2.43 -12.62
N ARG A 90 19.10 3.35 -13.16
CA ARG A 90 18.34 3.14 -14.39
C ARG A 90 19.26 2.72 -15.54
N GLY A 91 18.85 1.70 -16.28
CA GLY A 91 19.63 1.18 -17.42
C GLY A 91 20.83 0.30 -17.03
N ARG A 92 21.04 0.03 -15.74
CA ARG A 92 22.03 -0.94 -15.28
C ARG A 92 21.40 -2.30 -15.08
N ARG A 93 22.22 -3.35 -15.17
CA ARG A 93 21.80 -4.73 -14.87
C ARG A 93 21.24 -4.78 -13.43
N PRO A 94 20.03 -5.31 -13.22
CA PRO A 94 19.53 -5.54 -11.88
C PRO A 94 20.43 -6.51 -11.12
N LEU A 95 20.70 -6.18 -9.86
CA LEU A 95 21.46 -7.04 -8.96
C LEU A 95 20.49 -7.78 -8.04
N SER A 96 20.85 -9.00 -7.64
CA SER A 96 20.16 -9.67 -6.55
C SER A 96 20.56 -9.00 -5.24
N LEU A 97 19.69 -8.19 -4.68
CA LEU A 97 19.95 -7.44 -3.45
C LEU A 97 19.58 -8.32 -2.25
N GLN A 98 20.50 -8.44 -1.29
CA GLN A 98 20.34 -9.32 -0.13
C GLN A 98 19.91 -8.56 1.12
N ARG A 99 20.19 -7.26 1.19
CA ARG A 99 19.82 -6.44 2.34
C ARG A 99 18.45 -5.84 2.13
N ILE A 100 17.60 -5.92 3.14
CA ILE A 100 16.22 -5.41 3.08
C ILE A 100 16.13 -3.93 2.69
N ASP A 101 17.05 -3.08 3.16
CA ASP A 101 17.08 -1.65 2.84
C ASP A 101 17.47 -1.36 1.38
N ALA A 102 18.19 -2.27 0.76
CA ALA A 102 18.52 -2.20 -0.67
C ALA A 102 17.39 -2.81 -1.52
N GLU A 103 16.81 -3.92 -1.07
CA GLU A 103 15.67 -4.56 -1.73
C GLU A 103 14.43 -3.64 -1.74
N LEU A 104 14.19 -2.90 -0.66
CA LEU A 104 13.16 -1.85 -0.62
C LEU A 104 13.28 -0.87 -1.78
N GLY A 105 14.51 -0.38 -2.05
CA GLY A 105 14.75 0.55 -3.15
C GLY A 105 14.59 -0.07 -4.55
N GLN A 106 14.62 -1.41 -4.66
CA GLN A 106 14.31 -2.10 -5.91
C GLN A 106 12.82 -1.97 -6.25
N TYR A 107 11.97 -1.97 -5.22
CA TYR A 107 10.51 -1.93 -5.36
C TYR A 107 9.90 -0.57 -4.98
N ALA A 108 10.71 0.47 -4.79
CA ALA A 108 10.26 1.82 -4.51
C ALA A 108 11.00 2.84 -5.38
N TYR A 109 10.35 3.93 -5.75
CA TYR A 109 11.02 5.03 -6.45
C TYR A 109 11.23 6.26 -5.56
N ASP A 110 10.67 6.29 -4.37
CA ASP A 110 10.78 7.39 -3.42
C ASP A 110 11.04 6.92 -1.99
N CYS A 111 11.26 7.87 -1.08
CA CYS A 111 11.38 7.63 0.35
C CYS A 111 10.15 8.14 1.13
N GLY A 112 9.12 8.61 0.46
CA GLY A 112 7.85 9.05 1.03
C GLY A 112 6.84 7.93 1.22
N THR A 113 7.25 6.69 0.92
CA THR A 113 6.42 5.49 1.00
C THR A 113 6.99 4.50 2.02
N PRO A 114 6.86 4.79 3.33
CA PRO A 114 7.35 3.88 4.36
C PRO A 114 6.52 2.60 4.42
N VAL A 115 7.19 1.45 4.63
CA VAL A 115 6.51 0.17 4.85
C VAL A 115 6.43 -0.10 6.36
N SER A 116 5.23 -0.05 6.91
CA SER A 116 4.91 -0.37 8.31
C SER A 116 4.44 -1.82 8.45
N ALA A 117 4.25 -2.27 9.69
CA ALA A 117 3.78 -3.63 10.00
C ALA A 117 2.45 -3.98 9.32
N GLY A 118 1.55 -3.01 9.20
CA GLY A 118 0.22 -3.21 8.61
C GLY A 118 0.11 -2.84 7.13
N THR A 119 1.21 -2.48 6.46
CA THR A 119 1.15 -2.00 5.07
C THR A 119 0.57 -3.03 4.13
N TRP A 120 1.08 -4.28 4.14
CA TRP A 120 0.57 -5.34 3.26
C TRP A 120 -0.93 -5.57 3.46
N GLU A 121 -1.36 -5.75 4.70
CA GLU A 121 -2.76 -5.98 5.02
C GLU A 121 -3.65 -4.84 4.52
N THR A 122 -3.20 -3.62 4.72
CA THR A 122 -3.93 -2.42 4.30
C THR A 122 -4.06 -2.33 2.79
N VAL A 123 -2.98 -2.51 2.01
CA VAL A 123 -3.05 -2.42 0.54
C VAL A 123 -3.82 -3.58 -0.07
N TYR A 124 -3.74 -4.77 0.52
CA TYR A 124 -4.56 -5.91 0.12
C TYR A 124 -6.06 -5.60 0.23
N TRP A 125 -6.52 -5.14 1.39
CA TRP A 125 -7.92 -4.81 1.61
C TRP A 125 -8.37 -3.53 0.88
N SER A 126 -7.45 -2.65 0.56
CA SER A 126 -7.69 -1.52 -0.36
C SER A 126 -8.07 -2.03 -1.76
N ALA A 127 -7.32 -3.00 -2.29
CA ALA A 127 -7.63 -3.64 -3.56
C ALA A 127 -8.98 -4.39 -3.51
N GLN A 128 -9.27 -5.14 -2.43
CA GLN A 128 -10.55 -5.84 -2.26
C GLN A 128 -11.73 -4.85 -2.22
N SER A 129 -11.55 -3.66 -1.63
CA SER A 129 -12.57 -2.60 -1.62
C SER A 129 -12.88 -2.11 -3.04
N ALA A 130 -11.85 -1.90 -3.87
CA ALA A 130 -12.02 -1.51 -5.27
C ALA A 130 -12.73 -2.61 -6.09
N LEU A 131 -12.31 -3.86 -5.94
CA LEU A 131 -12.90 -5.01 -6.63
C LEU A 131 -14.36 -5.20 -6.23
N THR A 132 -14.69 -5.03 -4.95
CA THR A 132 -16.09 -5.13 -4.47
C THR A 132 -16.95 -4.00 -5.04
N ALA A 133 -16.42 -2.78 -5.09
CA ALA A 133 -17.15 -1.66 -5.69
C ALA A 133 -17.40 -1.89 -7.19
N LEU A 134 -16.41 -2.43 -7.90
CA LEU A 134 -16.56 -2.81 -9.30
C LEU A 134 -17.62 -3.91 -9.48
N ASP A 135 -17.56 -5.00 -8.71
CA ASP A 135 -18.55 -6.07 -8.73
C ASP A 135 -19.98 -5.54 -8.49
N HIS A 136 -20.12 -4.61 -7.52
CA HIS A 136 -21.40 -3.98 -7.23
C HIS A 136 -21.98 -3.19 -8.43
N VAL A 137 -21.14 -2.48 -9.16
CA VAL A 137 -21.55 -1.75 -10.37
C VAL A 137 -21.88 -2.74 -11.51
N LEU A 138 -21.05 -3.76 -11.71
CA LEU A 138 -21.28 -4.78 -12.74
C LEU A 138 -22.56 -5.59 -12.50
N THR A 139 -23.01 -5.70 -11.25
CA THR A 139 -24.27 -6.37 -10.89
C THR A 139 -25.49 -5.45 -10.90
N GLY A 140 -25.35 -4.23 -11.42
CA GLY A 140 -26.49 -3.35 -11.75
C GLY A 140 -26.60 -2.06 -10.93
N ALA A 141 -25.70 -1.79 -9.98
CA ALA A 141 -25.67 -0.50 -9.31
C ALA A 141 -25.15 0.59 -10.27
N GLN A 142 -25.74 1.78 -10.22
CA GLN A 142 -25.30 2.90 -11.08
C GLN A 142 -23.93 3.45 -10.66
N TYR A 143 -23.59 3.36 -9.37
CA TYR A 143 -22.33 3.87 -8.80
C TYR A 143 -22.03 3.20 -7.47
N ALA A 144 -20.75 3.16 -7.14
CA ALA A 144 -20.22 2.73 -5.85
C ALA A 144 -19.03 3.62 -5.46
N PHE A 145 -18.64 3.59 -4.19
CA PHE A 145 -17.44 4.24 -3.70
C PHE A 145 -16.52 3.21 -3.07
N ALA A 146 -15.31 3.08 -3.61
CA ALA A 146 -14.25 2.30 -2.99
C ALA A 146 -13.38 3.21 -2.12
N PHE A 147 -13.34 2.94 -0.83
CA PHE A 147 -12.46 3.66 0.07
C PHE A 147 -11.11 2.97 0.06
N CYS A 148 -10.16 3.49 -0.73
CA CYS A 148 -8.83 2.92 -0.90
C CYS A 148 -7.79 3.80 -0.19
N ARG A 149 -7.02 3.20 0.75
CA ARG A 149 -5.88 3.81 1.40
C ARG A 149 -4.79 2.76 1.71
N PRO A 150 -3.51 3.17 1.81
CA PRO A 150 -2.98 4.46 1.32
C PRO A 150 -3.23 4.64 -0.18
N PRO A 151 -3.06 5.86 -0.74
CA PRO A 151 -3.21 6.08 -2.17
C PRO A 151 -2.18 5.28 -2.97
N GLY A 152 -2.63 4.54 -3.98
CA GLY A 152 -1.79 3.69 -4.86
C GLY A 152 -1.67 4.20 -6.29
N HIS A 153 -2.07 5.46 -6.56
CA HIS A 153 -2.14 6.01 -7.91
C HIS A 153 -0.77 6.27 -8.58
N HIS A 154 0.31 6.16 -7.82
CA HIS A 154 1.68 6.21 -8.34
C HIS A 154 2.35 4.84 -8.42
N ALA A 155 1.73 3.80 -7.88
CA ALA A 155 2.27 2.44 -7.95
C ALA A 155 2.28 1.93 -9.39
N GLY A 156 3.31 1.14 -9.71
CA GLY A 156 3.43 0.45 -10.99
C GLY A 156 3.21 -1.05 -10.86
N ARG A 157 3.59 -1.77 -11.92
CA ARG A 157 3.47 -3.23 -11.96
C ARG A 157 4.36 -3.88 -10.90
N ASP A 158 5.55 -3.33 -10.67
CA ASP A 158 6.61 -3.90 -9.85
C ASP A 158 7.25 -2.89 -8.89
N TYR A 159 6.55 -1.79 -8.58
CA TYR A 159 7.05 -0.79 -7.64
C TYR A 159 5.93 0.00 -6.96
N MET A 160 6.24 0.53 -5.78
CA MET A 160 5.43 1.43 -4.96
C MET A 160 6.01 2.84 -4.96
N GLY A 161 5.18 3.82 -4.61
CA GLY A 161 5.58 5.21 -4.41
C GLY A 161 4.38 6.12 -4.21
N GLY A 162 4.59 7.31 -3.60
CA GLY A 162 3.51 8.23 -3.30
C GLY A 162 2.51 7.70 -2.27
N TYR A 163 3.03 7.11 -1.19
CA TYR A 163 2.39 6.48 -0.03
C TYR A 163 2.05 4.98 -0.17
N SER A 164 1.99 4.42 -1.37
CA SER A 164 1.71 2.99 -1.56
C SER A 164 2.34 2.44 -2.83
#